data_062d73a308a50687c425413df3657582
#
_entry.id   062d73a308a50687c425413df3657582
#
_cell.length_a   1.000
_cell.length_b   1.000
_cell.length_c   1.000
_cell.angle_alpha   90.00
_cell.angle_beta   90.00
_cell.angle_gamma   90.00
#
_symmetry.space_group_name_H-M   'P 1'
#
loop_
_entity.id
_entity.type
_entity.pdbx_description
1 polymer ?
#
loop_
_entity_poly.entity_id
_entity_poly.type
_entity_poly.pdbx_seq_one_letter_code
_entity_poly.pdbx_strand_id
1 'polypeptide(L)'
;MTSKIRRGGDLNSRPHKGTSSQGWRLGPLGYHGLTVNSEIDITFYRMNLSLALNKIKNDSRFQKSRVIAIQLPEGLKRQIDVITRELVGKDLIFLGDPFWGACDIPANQKWDLLIQFGHSSIPNLGSFPNVIFEEIQEEMDFEIECDKIPFKSLTLTSNVTYSGKLPIIKQRLEKCGIRVTLKKGDSRVFYPGQILGCNISSARSSDENILFVGEGIFHPLGIALGLQDKNVLAFNPKTGKYLNMEKEKRKFLSQRYDAIDLASRAQKFGIIVSTKIGQTRYSLATVALNLLREAGKSPFIISLDLVRNEELVNFPAEVYVNTACPRVTIEDYGTFSRPVITFYELQMALGLKNKSRYIFDEIVMTDEIGSVSFRKRDKSPVNY
;
A
#
# COMPACT_ATOMS: atom_id res chain seq x y z
N MET A 1 33.60 7.05 -63.94
CA MET A 1 34.09 8.38 -63.69
C MET A 1 33.69 8.74 -62.26
N THR A 2 34.43 8.38 -61.29
CA THR A 2 35.57 9.04 -60.60
C THR A 2 35.25 10.49 -60.19
N SER A 3 35.09 10.79 -58.94
CA SER A 3 36.06 11.49 -58.10
C SER A 3 35.40 11.90 -56.76
N LYS A 4 35.96 11.42 -55.67
CA LYS A 4 36.88 12.03 -54.65
C LYS A 4 36.17 13.01 -53.68
N ILE A 5 35.96 12.59 -52.50
CA ILE A 5 36.63 12.83 -51.19
C ILE A 5 37.14 14.25 -50.96
N ARG A 6 36.70 14.91 -49.89
CA ARG A 6 37.60 15.64 -48.96
C ARG A 6 37.10 15.66 -47.53
N ARG A 7 38.05 15.31 -46.65
CA ARG A 7 38.05 15.40 -45.19
C ARG A 7 38.37 16.81 -44.70
N GLY A 8 38.03 17.12 -43.50
CA GLY A 8 38.61 18.16 -42.63
C GLY A 8 37.52 18.89 -41.89
N GLY A 9 37.55 19.11 -40.59
CA GLY A 9 38.59 19.00 -39.60
C GLY A 9 38.00 19.20 -38.23
N ASP A 10 38.71 18.68 -37.25
CA ASP A 10 38.51 18.84 -35.79
C ASP A 10 38.35 20.29 -35.37
N LEU A 11 37.52 20.51 -34.32
CA LEU A 11 37.85 21.48 -33.27
C LEU A 11 37.03 21.20 -31.99
N ASN A 12 37.75 20.68 -31.00
CA ASN A 12 37.65 20.96 -29.57
C ASN A 12 36.30 21.47 -29.02
N SER A 13 35.61 20.64 -28.28
CA SER A 13 34.81 21.10 -27.13
C SER A 13 35.03 20.16 -25.94
N ARG A 14 35.53 20.76 -24.88
CA ARG A 14 35.88 20.18 -23.59
C ARG A 14 34.66 19.48 -22.96
N PRO A 15 34.83 18.37 -22.21
CA PRO A 15 33.73 17.76 -21.47
C PRO A 15 33.41 18.65 -20.25
N HIS A 16 32.20 19.18 -20.20
CA HIS A 16 31.62 19.69 -18.97
C HIS A 16 31.52 18.54 -17.98
N LYS A 17 32.21 18.67 -16.86
CA LYS A 17 31.99 17.85 -15.67
C LYS A 17 30.58 18.09 -15.18
N GLY A 18 29.65 17.29 -15.64
CA GLY A 18 28.33 17.15 -15.02
C GLY A 18 28.49 16.44 -13.66
N THR A 19 28.26 17.17 -12.59
CA THR A 19 28.03 16.62 -11.27
C THR A 19 26.89 15.61 -11.37
N SER A 20 27.20 14.34 -11.22
CA SER A 20 26.21 13.29 -11.11
C SER A 20 25.46 13.48 -9.78
N SER A 21 24.34 14.18 -9.85
CA SER A 21 23.30 14.02 -8.85
C SER A 21 22.81 12.58 -8.96
N GLN A 22 23.32 11.70 -8.10
CA GLN A 22 22.68 10.42 -7.82
C GLN A 22 21.32 10.73 -7.20
N GLY A 23 20.34 11.05 -8.04
CA GLY A 23 18.95 11.04 -7.69
C GLY A 23 18.60 9.61 -7.33
N TRP A 24 18.34 9.36 -6.05
CA TRP A 24 17.70 8.16 -5.58
C TRP A 24 16.34 8.09 -6.26
N ARG A 25 16.25 7.34 -7.35
CA ARG A 25 14.95 6.91 -7.85
C ARG A 25 14.38 6.00 -6.78
N LEU A 26 13.36 6.49 -6.08
CA LEU A 26 12.49 5.66 -5.29
C LEU A 26 11.80 4.74 -6.30
N GLY A 27 12.31 3.53 -6.47
CA GLY A 27 11.53 2.44 -7.04
C GLY A 27 10.31 2.20 -6.15
N PRO A 28 9.31 1.43 -6.62
CA PRO A 28 8.10 1.16 -5.84
C PRO A 28 8.51 0.75 -4.44
N LEU A 29 8.04 1.53 -3.43
CA LEU A 29 8.39 1.37 -2.03
C LEU A 29 7.78 0.06 -1.52
N GLY A 30 8.53 -1.04 -1.60
CA GLY A 30 8.06 -2.29 -1.06
C GLY A 30 8.73 -3.54 -1.59
N TYR A 31 9.11 -3.54 -2.84
CA TYR A 31 9.85 -4.66 -3.42
C TYR A 31 11.05 -4.13 -4.19
N HIS A 32 12.05 -3.59 -3.50
CA HIS A 32 13.41 -3.73 -4.03
C HIS A 32 13.59 -5.23 -4.23
N GLY A 33 13.78 -5.64 -5.49
CA GLY A 33 14.06 -7.02 -5.80
C GLY A 33 15.12 -7.50 -4.83
N LEU A 34 14.68 -8.24 -3.82
CA LEU A 34 15.54 -9.05 -3.02
C LEU A 34 16.18 -9.96 -4.05
N THR A 35 17.39 -9.65 -4.46
CA THR A 35 18.29 -10.69 -4.95
C THR A 35 18.36 -11.63 -3.76
N VAL A 36 17.51 -12.68 -3.79
CA VAL A 36 17.54 -13.80 -2.86
C VAL A 36 18.87 -14.49 -3.14
N ASN A 37 19.92 -13.99 -2.51
CA ASN A 37 21.29 -14.45 -2.68
C ASN A 37 21.78 -15.26 -1.49
N SER A 38 20.89 -15.68 -0.57
CA SER A 38 21.26 -16.59 0.47
C SER A 38 20.43 -17.88 0.39
N GLU A 39 21.10 -19.01 0.48
CA GLU A 39 20.47 -20.32 0.62
C GLU A 39 19.50 -20.39 1.82
N ILE A 40 19.72 -19.55 2.81
CA ILE A 40 18.91 -19.40 4.02
C ILE A 40 17.53 -18.84 3.68
N ASP A 41 17.40 -17.81 2.84
CA ASP A 41 16.12 -17.25 2.44
C ASP A 41 15.27 -18.27 1.67
N ILE A 42 15.90 -19.06 0.80
CA ILE A 42 15.22 -20.08 0.00
C ILE A 42 14.69 -21.22 0.88
N THR A 43 15.48 -21.67 1.84
CA THR A 43 15.10 -22.77 2.75
C THR A 43 13.97 -22.34 3.67
N PHE A 44 14.00 -21.12 4.16
CA PHE A 44 12.99 -20.53 5.02
C PHE A 44 11.62 -20.38 4.34
N TYR A 45 11.59 -19.80 3.14
CA TYR A 45 10.35 -19.73 2.35
C TYR A 45 9.78 -21.11 2.04
N ARG A 46 10.63 -22.12 1.83
CA ARG A 46 10.19 -23.51 1.59
C ARG A 46 9.50 -24.12 2.81
N MET A 47 9.98 -23.88 4.02
CA MET A 47 9.41 -24.47 5.23
C MET A 47 8.02 -23.89 5.54
N ASN A 48 7.86 -22.58 5.52
CA ASN A 48 6.57 -21.92 5.74
C ASN A 48 5.57 -22.24 4.65
N LEU A 49 6.03 -22.31 3.40
CA LEU A 49 5.19 -22.73 2.29
C LEU A 49 4.71 -24.18 2.43
N SER A 50 5.55 -25.11 2.89
CA SER A 50 5.18 -26.50 3.10
C SER A 50 4.10 -26.64 4.18
N LEU A 51 4.21 -25.90 5.28
CA LEU A 51 3.17 -25.86 6.33
C LEU A 51 1.84 -25.30 5.81
N ALA A 52 1.90 -24.20 5.06
CA ALA A 52 0.74 -23.60 4.42
C ALA A 52 0.06 -24.59 3.44
N LEU A 53 0.83 -25.26 2.59
CA LEU A 53 0.30 -26.24 1.65
C LEU A 53 -0.32 -27.45 2.36
N ASN A 54 0.22 -27.89 3.49
CA ASN A 54 -0.38 -28.96 4.29
C ASN A 54 -1.72 -28.54 4.90
N LYS A 55 -1.85 -27.31 5.39
CA LYS A 55 -3.16 -26.78 5.85
C LYS A 55 -4.17 -26.75 4.70
N ILE A 56 -3.76 -26.27 3.53
CA ILE A 56 -4.62 -26.19 2.34
C ILE A 56 -5.11 -27.57 1.94
N LYS A 57 -4.23 -28.58 1.88
CA LYS A 57 -4.61 -29.97 1.53
C LYS A 57 -5.69 -30.55 2.46
N ASN A 58 -5.69 -30.14 3.73
CA ASN A 58 -6.64 -30.58 4.74
C ASN A 58 -7.96 -29.77 4.75
N ASP A 59 -8.03 -28.66 3.99
CA ASP A 59 -9.26 -27.87 3.89
C ASP A 59 -10.30 -28.58 3.01
N SER A 60 -11.51 -28.73 3.52
CA SER A 60 -12.61 -29.42 2.83
C SER A 60 -12.99 -28.75 1.49
N ARG A 61 -12.79 -27.44 1.36
CA ARG A 61 -13.01 -26.68 0.13
C ARG A 61 -12.00 -27.09 -0.95
N PHE A 62 -10.74 -27.22 -0.56
CA PHE A 62 -9.68 -27.70 -1.46
C PHE A 62 -9.95 -29.12 -1.93
N GLN A 63 -10.36 -30.01 -1.01
CA GLN A 63 -10.62 -31.43 -1.35
C GLN A 63 -11.74 -31.56 -2.39
N LYS A 64 -12.80 -30.75 -2.26
CA LYS A 64 -13.99 -30.77 -3.16
C LYS A 64 -13.76 -30.06 -4.49
N SER A 65 -12.75 -29.20 -4.59
CA SER A 65 -12.47 -28.40 -5.78
C SER A 65 -11.60 -29.16 -6.77
N ARG A 66 -11.85 -28.97 -8.07
CA ARG A 66 -11.02 -29.50 -9.14
C ARG A 66 -10.14 -28.40 -9.74
N VAL A 67 -10.72 -27.30 -10.14
CA VAL A 67 -10.02 -26.16 -10.75
C VAL A 67 -9.72 -25.14 -9.67
N ILE A 68 -8.43 -24.86 -9.44
CA ILE A 68 -7.96 -24.00 -8.35
C ILE A 68 -7.13 -22.84 -8.91
N ALA A 69 -7.59 -21.63 -8.67
CA ALA A 69 -6.79 -20.43 -8.93
C ALA A 69 -5.88 -20.13 -7.74
N ILE A 70 -4.68 -19.65 -8.03
CA ILE A 70 -3.65 -19.33 -7.04
C ILE A 70 -3.14 -17.91 -7.28
N GLN A 71 -3.28 -17.05 -6.28
CA GLN A 71 -2.65 -15.72 -6.22
C GLN A 71 -1.43 -15.77 -5.30
N LEU A 72 -0.27 -15.36 -5.82
CA LEU A 72 1.00 -15.36 -5.10
C LEU A 72 1.57 -13.94 -5.04
N PRO A 73 2.02 -13.48 -3.86
CA PRO A 73 2.89 -12.31 -3.79
C PRO A 73 4.12 -12.49 -4.69
N GLU A 74 4.69 -11.40 -5.20
CA GLU A 74 5.79 -11.43 -6.16
C GLU A 74 6.96 -12.32 -5.70
N GLY A 75 7.30 -12.27 -4.40
CA GLY A 75 8.37 -13.10 -3.81
C GLY A 75 8.10 -14.60 -3.85
N LEU A 76 6.82 -15.03 -3.91
CA LEU A 76 6.43 -16.44 -3.93
C LEU A 76 6.22 -17.00 -5.33
N LYS A 77 6.13 -16.17 -6.36
CA LYS A 77 5.94 -16.65 -7.75
C LYS A 77 7.04 -17.62 -8.22
N ARG A 78 8.25 -17.48 -7.69
CA ARG A 78 9.36 -18.40 -7.97
C ARG A 78 9.18 -19.80 -7.37
N GLN A 79 8.16 -20.01 -6.52
CA GLN A 79 7.87 -21.29 -5.87
C GLN A 79 6.77 -22.10 -6.59
N ILE A 80 6.35 -21.69 -7.78
CA ILE A 80 5.29 -22.36 -8.56
C ILE A 80 5.56 -23.84 -8.71
N ASP A 81 6.80 -24.25 -8.99
CA ASP A 81 7.16 -25.67 -9.14
C ASP A 81 6.95 -26.48 -7.85
N VAL A 82 7.22 -25.87 -6.68
CA VAL A 82 6.98 -26.50 -5.39
C VAL A 82 5.47 -26.66 -5.16
N ILE A 83 4.71 -25.60 -5.40
CA ILE A 83 3.25 -25.60 -5.23
C ILE A 83 2.60 -26.64 -6.15
N THR A 84 3.02 -26.69 -7.40
CA THR A 84 2.49 -27.64 -8.40
C THR A 84 2.74 -29.08 -7.98
N ARG A 85 3.93 -29.42 -7.49
CA ARG A 85 4.25 -30.75 -7.01
C ARG A 85 3.47 -31.15 -5.76
N GLU A 86 3.23 -30.18 -4.86
CA GLU A 86 2.52 -30.45 -3.61
C GLU A 86 1.01 -30.57 -3.79
N LEU A 87 0.43 -29.87 -4.77
CA LEU A 87 -1.01 -29.86 -5.05
C LEU A 87 -1.38 -30.75 -6.24
N VAL A 88 -0.68 -31.86 -6.39
CA VAL A 88 -0.90 -32.83 -7.48
C VAL A 88 -2.36 -33.31 -7.50
N GLY A 89 -2.89 -33.55 -8.71
CA GLY A 89 -4.26 -34.04 -8.94
C GLY A 89 -5.32 -32.92 -9.01
N LYS A 90 -4.90 -31.67 -9.03
CA LYS A 90 -5.76 -30.50 -9.24
C LYS A 90 -5.37 -29.77 -10.53
N ASP A 91 -6.34 -29.14 -11.18
CA ASP A 91 -6.12 -28.25 -12.31
C ASP A 91 -5.77 -26.86 -11.76
N LEU A 92 -4.48 -26.47 -11.78
CA LEU A 92 -3.99 -25.25 -11.16
C LEU A 92 -3.92 -24.10 -12.18
N ILE A 93 -4.42 -22.92 -11.81
CA ILE A 93 -4.35 -21.68 -12.57
C ILE A 93 -3.60 -20.65 -11.72
N PHE A 94 -2.37 -20.30 -12.10
CA PHE A 94 -1.61 -19.23 -11.43
C PHE A 94 -1.98 -17.88 -12.02
N LEU A 95 -2.50 -16.97 -11.17
CA LEU A 95 -2.86 -15.61 -11.58
C LEU A 95 -1.59 -14.77 -11.69
N GLY A 96 -1.29 -14.30 -12.89
CA GLY A 96 -0.03 -13.60 -13.21
C GLY A 96 0.02 -12.14 -12.79
N ASP A 97 -1.15 -11.50 -12.66
CA ASP A 97 -1.22 -10.09 -12.28
C ASP A 97 -0.70 -9.85 -10.86
N PRO A 98 -0.03 -8.73 -10.62
CA PRO A 98 0.38 -8.37 -9.26
C PRO A 98 -0.83 -8.04 -8.39
N PHE A 99 -0.81 -8.48 -7.14
CA PHE A 99 -1.82 -8.15 -6.15
C PHE A 99 -1.18 -7.76 -4.81
N TRP A 100 -1.89 -6.98 -4.00
CA TRP A 100 -1.30 -6.35 -2.82
C TRP A 100 -2.12 -6.50 -1.54
N GLY A 101 -3.18 -7.28 -1.56
CA GLY A 101 -4.01 -7.45 -0.37
C GLY A 101 -5.18 -8.40 -0.56
N ALA A 102 -5.77 -8.84 0.54
CA ALA A 102 -6.98 -9.65 0.56
C ALA A 102 -8.22 -8.93 -0.03
N CYS A 103 -8.11 -7.65 -0.32
CA CYS A 103 -9.11 -6.85 -1.04
C CYS A 103 -9.09 -7.06 -2.56
N ASP A 104 -8.10 -7.78 -3.08
CA ASP A 104 -7.88 -8.00 -4.51
C ASP A 104 -8.38 -9.37 -4.93
N ILE A 105 -9.70 -9.56 -4.91
CA ILE A 105 -10.36 -10.79 -5.33
C ILE A 105 -10.90 -10.58 -6.75
N PRO A 106 -10.50 -11.41 -7.74
CA PRO A 106 -10.97 -11.31 -9.11
C PRO A 106 -12.48 -11.49 -9.21
N ALA A 107 -13.15 -10.62 -9.98
CA ALA A 107 -14.60 -10.65 -10.14
C ALA A 107 -15.10 -11.81 -11.02
N ASN A 108 -14.33 -12.20 -12.05
CA ASN A 108 -14.69 -13.27 -12.97
C ASN A 108 -14.01 -14.58 -12.56
N GLN A 109 -14.79 -15.50 -12.02
CA GLN A 109 -14.27 -16.77 -11.49
C GLN A 109 -14.60 -17.91 -12.47
N LYS A 110 -13.55 -18.47 -13.11
CA LYS A 110 -13.62 -19.70 -13.90
C LYS A 110 -12.95 -20.88 -13.15
N TRP A 111 -12.99 -20.85 -11.83
CA TRP A 111 -12.40 -21.85 -10.93
C TRP A 111 -13.34 -22.16 -9.78
N ASP A 112 -13.16 -23.32 -9.17
CA ASP A 112 -13.96 -23.76 -8.03
C ASP A 112 -13.51 -23.08 -6.72
N LEU A 113 -12.20 -22.81 -6.61
CA LEU A 113 -11.55 -22.27 -5.42
C LEU A 113 -10.44 -21.30 -5.79
N LEU A 114 -10.35 -20.19 -5.08
CA LEU A 114 -9.19 -19.29 -5.08
C LEU A 114 -8.36 -19.51 -3.81
N ILE A 115 -7.06 -19.71 -3.95
CA ILE A 115 -6.12 -19.67 -2.84
C ILE A 115 -5.29 -18.40 -2.96
N GLN A 116 -5.42 -17.51 -1.98
CA GLN A 116 -4.67 -16.27 -1.92
C GLN A 116 -3.64 -16.35 -0.80
N PHE A 117 -2.35 -16.29 -1.16
CA PHE A 117 -1.25 -16.37 -0.22
C PHE A 117 -0.81 -15.01 0.31
N GLY A 118 -0.29 -14.97 1.54
CA GLY A 118 0.40 -13.83 2.14
C GLY A 118 -0.48 -12.78 2.79
N HIS A 119 -1.80 -12.96 2.82
CA HIS A 119 -2.72 -12.00 3.41
C HIS A 119 -3.76 -12.66 4.30
N SER A 120 -4.13 -11.99 5.40
CA SER A 120 -5.32 -12.34 6.19
C SER A 120 -6.59 -11.87 5.49
N SER A 121 -7.70 -12.57 5.70
CA SER A 121 -9.01 -12.06 5.29
C SER A 121 -9.28 -10.68 5.88
N ILE A 122 -10.09 -9.90 5.18
CA ILE A 122 -10.57 -8.59 5.66
C ILE A 122 -12.01 -8.79 6.15
N PRO A 123 -12.26 -8.80 7.47
CA PRO A 123 -13.53 -9.25 8.02
C PRO A 123 -14.76 -8.47 7.53
N ASN A 124 -14.63 -7.15 7.31
CA ASN A 124 -15.75 -6.33 6.85
C ASN A 124 -16.06 -6.42 5.33
N LEU A 125 -15.28 -7.17 4.58
CA LEU A 125 -15.63 -7.46 3.17
C LEU A 125 -16.62 -8.63 3.03
N GLY A 126 -16.97 -9.26 4.14
CA GLY A 126 -17.89 -10.40 4.15
C GLY A 126 -17.20 -11.75 3.97
N SER A 127 -17.99 -12.78 3.73
CA SER A 127 -17.52 -14.15 3.56
C SER A 127 -17.32 -14.45 2.08
N PHE A 128 -16.17 -15.03 1.76
CA PHE A 128 -15.86 -15.57 0.44
C PHE A 128 -15.72 -17.10 0.55
N PRO A 129 -16.81 -17.86 0.40
CA PRO A 129 -16.80 -19.30 0.62
C PRO A 129 -15.81 -20.04 -0.28
N ASN A 130 -15.58 -19.52 -1.48
CA ASN A 130 -14.67 -20.09 -2.46
C ASN A 130 -13.28 -19.43 -2.45
N VAL A 131 -12.86 -18.83 -1.33
CA VAL A 131 -11.52 -18.25 -1.16
C VAL A 131 -10.88 -18.78 0.11
N ILE A 132 -9.67 -19.31 -0.01
CA ILE A 132 -8.78 -19.59 1.11
C ILE A 132 -7.76 -18.47 1.17
N PHE A 133 -7.71 -17.74 2.29
CA PHE A 133 -6.63 -16.82 2.62
C PHE A 133 -5.59 -17.58 3.43
N GLU A 134 -4.44 -17.84 2.83
CA GLU A 134 -3.34 -18.50 3.53
C GLU A 134 -2.26 -17.48 3.88
N GLU A 135 -2.18 -17.19 5.14
CA GLU A 135 -1.20 -16.24 5.69
C GLU A 135 0.18 -16.90 5.73
N ILE A 136 1.17 -16.24 5.16
CA ILE A 136 2.57 -16.64 5.33
C ILE A 136 3.15 -15.81 6.46
N GLN A 137 3.02 -16.32 7.68
CA GLN A 137 3.57 -15.65 8.86
C GLN A 137 5.05 -16.02 9.05
N GLU A 138 5.82 -15.07 9.60
CA GLU A 138 7.23 -15.25 9.90
C GLU A 138 7.40 -16.13 11.15
N GLU A 139 8.08 -17.25 11.00
CA GLU A 139 8.37 -18.17 12.10
C GLU A 139 9.76 -17.97 12.70
N MET A 140 10.68 -17.35 11.94
CA MET A 140 12.04 -17.10 12.39
C MET A 140 12.06 -16.22 13.65
N ASP A 141 12.86 -16.62 14.63
CA ASP A 141 13.10 -15.79 15.79
C ASP A 141 14.08 -14.66 15.45
N PHE A 142 13.77 -13.49 15.96
CA PHE A 142 14.61 -12.31 15.89
C PHE A 142 14.66 -11.62 17.24
N GLU A 143 15.76 -10.94 17.49
CA GLU A 143 15.93 -10.17 18.71
C GLU A 143 15.53 -8.70 18.49
N ILE A 144 14.84 -8.15 19.49
CA ILE A 144 14.58 -6.72 19.57
C ILE A 144 15.48 -6.17 20.69
N GLU A 145 16.38 -5.27 20.30
CA GLU A 145 17.29 -4.59 21.22
C GLU A 145 16.55 -3.46 21.92
N CYS A 146 16.24 -3.65 23.20
CA CYS A 146 15.45 -2.70 23.99
C CYS A 146 16.14 -1.34 24.15
N ASP A 147 17.46 -1.31 24.17
CA ASP A 147 18.29 -0.10 24.27
C ASP A 147 18.20 0.80 23.05
N LYS A 148 17.81 0.25 21.90
CA LYS A 148 17.54 1.01 20.67
C LYS A 148 16.14 1.60 20.61
N ILE A 149 15.30 1.32 21.60
CA ILE A 149 13.92 1.84 21.68
C ILE A 149 13.88 2.95 22.72
N PRO A 150 13.85 4.23 22.33
CA PRO A 150 13.96 5.36 23.25
C PRO A 150 12.63 5.68 23.98
N PHE A 151 11.76 4.69 24.14
CA PHE A 151 10.40 4.90 24.65
C PHE A 151 10.16 4.11 25.94
N LYS A 152 9.50 4.73 26.93
CA LYS A 152 9.04 4.04 28.15
C LYS A 152 7.64 3.40 27.98
N SER A 153 6.88 3.89 27.00
CA SER A 153 5.59 3.30 26.62
C SER A 153 5.38 3.43 25.13
N LEU A 154 4.74 2.42 24.53
CA LEU A 154 4.46 2.40 23.10
C LEU A 154 3.27 1.50 22.74
N THR A 155 2.69 1.76 21.57
CA THR A 155 1.77 0.84 20.90
C THR A 155 2.56 0.00 19.90
N LEU A 156 2.39 -1.32 19.99
CA LEU A 156 3.07 -2.29 19.13
C LEU A 156 2.18 -2.66 17.95
N THR A 157 2.75 -2.59 16.74
CA THR A 157 2.03 -2.86 15.49
C THR A 157 2.89 -3.64 14.50
N SER A 158 2.24 -4.32 13.54
CA SER A 158 2.92 -5.00 12.43
C SER A 158 2.01 -5.19 11.22
N ASN A 159 2.54 -5.66 10.09
CA ASN A 159 1.75 -6.30 9.04
C ASN A 159 1.40 -7.75 9.44
N VAL A 160 0.61 -8.46 8.61
CA VAL A 160 0.18 -9.84 8.89
C VAL A 160 1.36 -10.80 9.07
N THR A 161 2.45 -10.59 8.33
CA THR A 161 3.64 -11.46 8.37
C THR A 161 4.20 -11.64 9.77
N TYR A 162 4.15 -10.59 10.61
CA TYR A 162 4.71 -10.62 11.96
C TYR A 162 3.64 -10.54 13.06
N SER A 163 2.36 -10.55 12.71
CA SER A 163 1.27 -10.39 13.69
C SER A 163 1.25 -11.48 14.75
N GLY A 164 1.59 -12.72 14.39
CA GLY A 164 1.71 -13.84 15.34
C GLY A 164 2.83 -13.70 16.36
N LYS A 165 3.87 -12.91 16.06
CA LYS A 165 4.98 -12.66 16.98
C LYS A 165 4.73 -11.52 17.96
N LEU A 166 3.72 -10.67 17.73
CA LEU A 166 3.48 -9.49 18.58
C LEU A 166 3.27 -9.80 20.07
N PRO A 167 2.57 -10.88 20.47
CA PRO A 167 2.45 -11.23 21.89
C PRO A 167 3.81 -11.53 22.57
N ILE A 168 4.69 -12.24 21.88
CA ILE A 168 6.04 -12.57 22.37
C ILE A 168 6.91 -11.32 22.43
N ILE A 169 6.84 -10.47 21.41
CA ILE A 169 7.57 -9.20 21.37
C ILE A 169 7.12 -8.29 22.53
N LYS A 170 5.80 -8.19 22.77
CA LYS A 170 5.25 -7.45 23.91
C LYS A 170 5.86 -7.92 25.22
N GLN A 171 5.87 -9.22 25.50
CA GLN A 171 6.45 -9.77 26.73
C GLN A 171 7.95 -9.46 26.87
N ARG A 172 8.72 -9.51 25.77
CA ARG A 172 10.15 -9.16 25.76
C ARG A 172 10.37 -7.69 26.12
N LEU A 173 9.63 -6.79 25.51
CA LEU A 173 9.73 -5.35 25.77
C LEU A 173 9.28 -4.99 27.19
N GLU A 174 8.25 -5.66 27.72
CA GLU A 174 7.77 -5.45 29.10
C GLU A 174 8.82 -5.92 30.13
N LYS A 175 9.56 -6.99 29.86
CA LYS A 175 10.72 -7.41 30.69
C LYS A 175 11.84 -6.36 30.70
N CYS A 176 11.96 -5.56 29.67
CA CYS A 176 12.90 -4.43 29.61
C CYS A 176 12.35 -3.15 30.28
N GLY A 177 11.18 -3.20 30.92
CA GLY A 177 10.55 -2.05 31.57
C GLY A 177 9.79 -1.10 30.62
N ILE A 178 9.51 -1.51 29.37
CA ILE A 178 8.74 -0.74 28.40
C ILE A 178 7.27 -1.18 28.49
N ARG A 179 6.35 -0.25 28.78
CA ARG A 179 4.92 -0.52 28.76
C ARG A 179 4.41 -0.66 27.31
N VAL A 180 3.76 -1.78 26.98
CA VAL A 180 3.35 -2.09 25.62
C VAL A 180 1.84 -2.27 25.51
N THR A 181 1.22 -1.42 24.68
CA THR A 181 -0.17 -1.56 24.26
C THR A 181 -0.24 -2.37 22.97
N LEU A 182 -1.01 -3.46 22.98
CA LEU A 182 -1.36 -4.24 21.81
C LEU A 182 -2.86 -4.11 21.58
N LYS A 183 -3.27 -3.24 20.66
CA LYS A 183 -4.69 -2.92 20.44
C LYS A 183 -5.25 -3.69 19.24
N LYS A 184 -6.48 -4.20 19.39
CA LYS A 184 -7.27 -4.65 18.24
C LYS A 184 -7.81 -3.42 17.51
N GLY A 185 -7.64 -3.38 16.19
CA GLY A 185 -8.22 -2.32 15.35
C GLY A 185 -9.72 -2.52 15.09
N ASP A 186 -10.23 -1.84 14.08
CA ASP A 186 -11.61 -1.96 13.63
C ASP A 186 -11.87 -3.28 12.86
N SER A 187 -13.08 -3.41 12.29
CA SER A 187 -13.50 -4.61 11.57
C SER A 187 -12.76 -4.87 10.24
N ARG A 188 -11.83 -4.00 9.85
CA ARG A 188 -11.02 -4.22 8.64
C ARG A 188 -9.76 -5.05 8.92
N VAL A 189 -9.30 -5.11 10.17
CA VAL A 189 -8.12 -5.88 10.56
C VAL A 189 -8.48 -7.13 11.34
N PHE A 190 -7.72 -8.20 11.13
CA PHE A 190 -7.99 -9.51 11.73
C PHE A 190 -7.33 -9.66 13.11
N TYR A 191 -6.04 -9.29 13.22
CA TYR A 191 -5.24 -9.48 14.42
C TYR A 191 -5.07 -8.20 15.25
N PRO A 192 -4.94 -8.30 16.60
CA PRO A 192 -4.44 -7.18 17.39
C PRO A 192 -3.07 -6.69 16.89
N GLY A 193 -2.88 -5.39 16.82
CA GLY A 193 -1.66 -4.76 16.32
C GLY A 193 -1.49 -4.78 14.80
N GLN A 194 -2.33 -5.49 14.06
CA GLN A 194 -2.23 -5.56 12.61
C GLN A 194 -2.52 -4.21 11.95
N ILE A 195 -1.68 -3.83 11.00
CA ILE A 195 -1.83 -2.65 10.15
C ILE A 195 -2.02 -3.10 8.70
N LEU A 196 -2.94 -2.45 8.01
CA LEU A 196 -3.05 -2.51 6.54
C LEU A 196 -2.58 -1.18 5.96
N GLY A 197 -2.14 -1.19 4.71
CA GLY A 197 -1.78 0.05 4.01
C GLY A 197 -2.94 1.04 3.84
N CYS A 198 -4.16 0.56 4.03
CA CYS A 198 -5.39 1.36 3.96
C CYS A 198 -6.12 1.47 5.31
N ASN A 199 -5.55 0.96 6.40
CA ASN A 199 -6.17 1.00 7.72
C ASN A 199 -5.11 0.94 8.83
N ILE A 200 -5.08 1.96 9.68
CA ILE A 200 -4.15 2.11 10.80
C ILE A 200 -4.87 2.09 12.16
N SER A 201 -6.06 1.55 12.22
CA SER A 201 -6.92 1.58 13.42
C SER A 201 -6.26 0.94 14.65
N SER A 202 -5.45 -0.11 14.47
CA SER A 202 -4.69 -0.75 15.56
C SER A 202 -3.60 0.16 16.18
N ALA A 203 -3.12 1.17 15.44
CA ALA A 203 -2.15 2.14 15.94
C ALA A 203 -2.81 3.29 16.75
N ARG A 204 -4.13 3.44 16.71
CA ARG A 204 -4.87 4.51 17.41
C ARG A 204 -5.04 4.18 18.88
N SER A 205 -4.12 4.61 19.70
CA SER A 205 -4.10 4.45 21.15
C SER A 205 -3.82 5.77 21.86
N SER A 206 -3.78 5.76 23.19
CA SER A 206 -3.34 6.91 24.00
C SER A 206 -1.81 7.07 24.05
N ASP A 207 -1.03 6.05 23.66
CA ASP A 207 0.43 6.16 23.66
C ASP A 207 0.91 7.17 22.59
N GLU A 208 1.93 7.94 22.93
CA GLU A 208 2.55 8.91 22.02
C GLU A 208 3.51 8.23 21.02
N ASN A 209 3.97 7.03 21.36
CA ASN A 209 4.98 6.32 20.59
C ASN A 209 4.41 5.02 20.01
N ILE A 210 4.86 4.70 18.82
CA ILE A 210 4.45 3.49 18.09
C ILE A 210 5.71 2.77 17.61
N LEU A 211 5.78 1.47 17.88
CA LEU A 211 6.75 0.57 17.27
C LEU A 211 6.05 -0.27 16.21
N PHE A 212 6.47 -0.13 14.97
CA PHE A 212 6.07 -1.00 13.88
C PHE A 212 7.14 -2.07 13.66
N VAL A 213 6.74 -3.33 13.62
CA VAL A 213 7.60 -4.48 13.31
C VAL A 213 7.24 -5.02 11.94
N GLY A 214 8.19 -4.98 11.01
CA GLY A 214 7.96 -5.47 9.65
C GLY A 214 8.95 -4.90 8.64
N GLU A 215 8.82 -5.38 7.42
CA GLU A 215 9.65 -4.96 6.29
C GLU A 215 9.04 -3.77 5.55
N GLY A 216 9.92 -3.00 4.89
CA GLY A 216 9.53 -1.84 4.11
C GLY A 216 9.10 -0.64 4.94
N ILE A 217 8.87 0.48 4.27
CA ILE A 217 8.50 1.74 4.92
C ILE A 217 7.03 2.14 4.70
N PHE A 218 6.31 1.44 3.84
CA PHE A 218 4.95 1.81 3.45
C PHE A 218 3.97 1.85 4.63
N HIS A 219 3.90 0.76 5.41
CA HIS A 219 3.00 0.68 6.56
C HIS A 219 3.35 1.67 7.67
N PRO A 220 4.63 1.75 8.15
CA PRO A 220 4.98 2.71 9.19
C PRO A 220 4.88 4.17 8.70
N LEU A 221 5.10 4.43 7.41
CA LEU A 221 4.85 5.76 6.82
C LEU A 221 3.35 6.10 6.87
N GLY A 222 2.47 5.15 6.52
CA GLY A 222 1.02 5.32 6.64
C GLY A 222 0.59 5.67 8.07
N ILE A 223 1.17 4.98 9.08
CA ILE A 223 0.95 5.33 10.50
C ILE A 223 1.39 6.76 10.80
N ALA A 224 2.61 7.14 10.38
CA ALA A 224 3.17 8.46 10.64
C ALA A 224 2.38 9.60 9.94
N LEU A 225 1.79 9.33 8.78
CA LEU A 225 0.95 10.27 8.04
C LEU A 225 -0.44 10.43 8.68
N GLY A 226 -1.03 9.34 9.15
CA GLY A 226 -2.36 9.36 9.76
C GLY A 226 -2.35 9.79 11.22
N LEU A 227 -1.23 9.60 11.93
CA LEU A 227 -1.05 9.96 13.35
C LEU A 227 0.15 10.91 13.52
N GLN A 228 0.03 12.10 12.94
CA GLN A 228 1.14 13.06 12.77
C GLN A 228 1.76 13.53 14.09
N ASP A 229 1.01 13.47 15.17
CA ASP A 229 1.42 13.90 16.53
C ASP A 229 2.20 12.79 17.26
N LYS A 230 2.34 11.60 16.67
CA LYS A 230 2.99 10.45 17.31
C LYS A 230 4.37 10.17 16.73
N ASN A 231 5.24 9.64 17.58
CA ASN A 231 6.56 9.16 17.19
C ASN A 231 6.43 7.73 16.64
N VAL A 232 6.87 7.51 15.43
CA VAL A 232 6.82 6.18 14.79
C VAL A 232 8.23 5.68 14.54
N LEU A 233 8.56 4.57 15.19
CA LEU A 233 9.80 3.82 15.01
C LEU A 233 9.47 2.52 14.28
N ALA A 234 10.10 2.27 13.14
CA ALA A 234 10.01 1.01 12.41
C ALA A 234 11.21 0.13 12.73
N PHE A 235 10.97 -1.13 13.03
CA PHE A 235 11.98 -2.17 13.17
C PHE A 235 11.83 -3.19 12.06
N ASN A 236 12.90 -3.43 11.31
CA ASN A 236 12.94 -4.46 10.28
C ASN A 236 13.63 -5.72 10.82
N PRO A 237 12.89 -6.82 11.07
CA PRO A 237 13.43 -8.04 11.66
C PRO A 237 14.51 -8.72 10.82
N LYS A 238 14.44 -8.63 9.49
CA LYS A 238 15.43 -9.26 8.60
C LYS A 238 16.79 -8.57 8.61
N THR A 239 16.80 -7.27 8.84
CA THR A 239 18.04 -6.49 8.80
C THR A 239 18.51 -6.01 10.18
N GLY A 240 17.70 -6.17 11.23
CA GLY A 240 17.92 -5.65 12.57
C GLY A 240 17.93 -4.12 12.66
N LYS A 241 17.49 -3.42 11.59
CA LYS A 241 17.58 -1.96 11.53
C LYS A 241 16.33 -1.28 12.09
N TYR A 242 16.57 -0.17 12.80
CA TYR A 242 15.56 0.72 13.31
C TYR A 242 15.54 2.00 12.45
N LEU A 243 14.35 2.50 12.13
CA LEU A 243 14.16 3.72 11.34
C LEU A 243 13.08 4.59 11.98
N ASN A 244 13.45 5.82 12.37
CA ASN A 244 12.48 6.83 12.77
C ASN A 244 11.81 7.42 11.52
N MET A 245 10.49 7.41 11.50
CA MET A 245 9.71 7.79 10.32
C MET A 245 9.58 9.30 10.09
N GLU A 246 10.09 10.13 10.98
CA GLU A 246 9.90 11.59 10.89
C GLU A 246 10.48 12.21 9.61
N LYS A 247 11.68 11.78 9.23
CA LYS A 247 12.33 12.25 7.99
C LYS A 247 11.54 11.84 6.74
N GLU A 248 11.11 10.59 6.69
CA GLU A 248 10.34 10.05 5.56
C GLU A 248 8.96 10.72 5.47
N LYS A 249 8.30 10.91 6.61
CA LYS A 249 7.04 11.67 6.71
C LYS A 249 7.17 13.08 6.14
N ARG A 250 8.18 13.85 6.57
CA ARG A 250 8.39 15.22 6.08
C ARG A 250 8.64 15.26 4.57
N LYS A 251 9.49 14.37 4.07
CA LYS A 251 9.78 14.27 2.63
C LYS A 251 8.51 13.97 1.84
N PHE A 252 7.73 13.00 2.29
CA PHE A 252 6.49 12.62 1.63
C PHE A 252 5.46 13.76 1.65
N LEU A 253 5.25 14.39 2.80
CA LEU A 253 4.30 15.51 2.93
C LEU A 253 4.65 16.68 2.00
N SER A 254 5.93 17.03 1.86
CA SER A 254 6.36 18.06 0.90
C SER A 254 5.88 17.74 -0.52
N GLN A 255 6.08 16.50 -0.97
CA GLN A 255 5.67 16.06 -2.31
C GLN A 255 4.14 16.04 -2.47
N ARG A 256 3.39 15.71 -1.40
CA ARG A 256 1.92 15.74 -1.46
C ARG A 256 1.38 17.15 -1.56
N TYR A 257 1.97 18.10 -0.82
CA TYR A 257 1.58 19.51 -0.92
C TYR A 257 1.89 20.09 -2.30
N ASP A 258 2.99 19.71 -2.93
CA ASP A 258 3.28 20.09 -4.33
C ASP A 258 2.20 19.54 -5.29
N ALA A 259 1.78 18.28 -5.11
CA ALA A 259 0.69 17.69 -5.90
C ALA A 259 -0.66 18.41 -5.67
N ILE A 260 -0.96 18.79 -4.43
CA ILE A 260 -2.17 19.56 -4.08
C ILE A 260 -2.15 20.94 -4.75
N ASP A 261 -1.01 21.61 -4.79
CA ASP A 261 -0.87 22.91 -5.44
C ASP A 261 -1.01 22.84 -6.97
N LEU A 262 -0.45 21.80 -7.60
CA LEU A 262 -0.69 21.51 -9.01
C LEU A 262 -2.18 21.26 -9.28
N ALA A 263 -2.83 20.46 -8.45
CA ALA A 263 -4.24 20.14 -8.59
C ALA A 263 -5.14 21.39 -8.43
N SER A 264 -4.79 22.36 -7.59
CA SER A 264 -5.57 23.58 -7.40
C SER A 264 -5.70 24.41 -8.69
N ARG A 265 -4.71 24.33 -9.59
CA ARG A 265 -4.63 25.07 -10.85
C ARG A 265 -5.22 24.30 -12.05
N ALA A 266 -5.36 22.98 -11.93
CA ALA A 266 -5.81 22.11 -13.01
C ALA A 266 -7.29 22.35 -13.37
N GLN A 267 -7.63 22.07 -14.63
CA GLN A 267 -8.99 22.13 -15.15
C GLN A 267 -9.59 20.76 -15.45
N LYS A 268 -8.78 19.82 -15.96
CA LYS A 268 -9.24 18.49 -16.38
C LYS A 268 -8.86 17.42 -15.37
N PHE A 269 -9.83 16.72 -14.83
CA PHE A 269 -9.62 15.73 -13.78
C PHE A 269 -10.12 14.36 -14.20
N GLY A 270 -9.27 13.33 -14.05
CA GLY A 270 -9.65 11.93 -14.13
C GLY A 270 -9.89 11.38 -12.71
N ILE A 271 -11.06 10.81 -12.45
CA ILE A 271 -11.39 10.19 -11.15
C ILE A 271 -11.24 8.68 -11.29
N ILE A 272 -10.30 8.09 -10.59
CA ILE A 272 -9.98 6.66 -10.66
C ILE A 272 -10.87 5.88 -9.71
N VAL A 273 -11.60 4.89 -10.24
CA VAL A 273 -12.38 3.90 -9.49
C VAL A 273 -11.79 2.51 -9.74
N SER A 274 -11.60 1.72 -8.69
CA SER A 274 -11.17 0.34 -8.84
C SER A 274 -12.36 -0.59 -9.10
N THR A 275 -12.14 -1.60 -9.97
CA THR A 275 -13.07 -2.72 -10.17
C THR A 275 -12.92 -3.79 -9.09
N LYS A 276 -11.86 -3.75 -8.29
CA LYS A 276 -11.57 -4.72 -7.22
C LYS A 276 -12.51 -4.55 -6.04
N ILE A 277 -13.14 -5.65 -5.60
CA ILE A 277 -14.23 -5.65 -4.60
C ILE A 277 -13.86 -4.88 -3.33
N GLY A 278 -12.68 -5.11 -2.77
CA GLY A 278 -12.26 -4.49 -1.52
C GLY A 278 -11.64 -3.10 -1.66
N GLN A 279 -11.60 -2.54 -2.88
CA GLN A 279 -11.02 -1.23 -3.19
C GLN A 279 -12.00 -0.29 -3.89
N THR A 280 -13.19 -0.79 -4.26
CA THR A 280 -14.22 0.00 -4.97
C THR A 280 -14.85 1.00 -4.01
N ARG A 281 -14.67 2.29 -4.30
CA ARG A 281 -15.28 3.40 -3.56
C ARG A 281 -16.07 4.30 -4.53
N TYR A 282 -17.03 3.71 -5.24
CA TYR A 282 -17.79 4.43 -6.28
C TYR A 282 -18.59 5.62 -5.74
N SER A 283 -19.15 5.51 -4.53
CA SER A 283 -19.82 6.64 -3.85
C SER A 283 -18.86 7.82 -3.64
N LEU A 284 -17.63 7.56 -3.23
CA LEU A 284 -16.60 8.59 -3.06
C LEU A 284 -16.21 9.25 -4.39
N ALA A 285 -16.12 8.46 -5.46
CA ALA A 285 -15.87 8.98 -6.81
C ALA A 285 -16.99 9.88 -7.29
N THR A 286 -18.25 9.52 -7.00
CA THR A 286 -19.42 10.35 -7.34
C THR A 286 -19.41 11.67 -6.58
N VAL A 287 -19.03 11.66 -5.30
CA VAL A 287 -18.85 12.89 -4.51
C VAL A 287 -17.72 13.76 -5.10
N ALA A 288 -16.58 13.18 -5.45
CA ALA A 288 -15.49 13.89 -6.10
C ALA A 288 -15.91 14.52 -7.43
N LEU A 289 -16.68 13.78 -8.25
CA LEU A 289 -17.24 14.25 -9.52
C LEU A 289 -18.09 15.50 -9.34
N ASN A 290 -19.00 15.47 -8.36
CA ASN A 290 -19.89 16.59 -8.08
C ASN A 290 -19.13 17.82 -7.55
N LEU A 291 -18.19 17.63 -6.62
CA LEU A 291 -17.36 18.72 -6.10
C LEU A 291 -16.57 19.41 -7.22
N LEU A 292 -16.00 18.64 -8.15
CA LEU A 292 -15.25 19.19 -9.27
C LEU A 292 -16.17 19.96 -10.25
N ARG A 293 -17.37 19.45 -10.52
CA ARG A 293 -18.38 20.16 -11.36
C ARG A 293 -18.82 21.46 -10.73
N GLU A 294 -19.11 21.46 -9.43
CA GLU A 294 -19.47 22.65 -8.67
C GLU A 294 -18.36 23.70 -8.64
N ALA A 295 -17.09 23.25 -8.69
CA ALA A 295 -15.92 24.10 -8.79
C ALA A 295 -15.63 24.58 -10.23
N GLY A 296 -16.50 24.28 -11.22
CA GLY A 296 -16.32 24.67 -12.63
C GLY A 296 -15.20 23.92 -13.34
N LYS A 297 -14.82 22.73 -12.86
CA LYS A 297 -13.80 21.87 -13.46
C LYS A 297 -14.44 20.87 -14.45
N SER A 298 -13.61 20.20 -15.23
CA SER A 298 -14.02 19.20 -16.24
C SER A 298 -13.62 17.79 -15.79
N PRO A 299 -14.39 17.13 -14.92
CA PRO A 299 -14.09 15.79 -14.43
C PRO A 299 -14.71 14.70 -15.29
N PHE A 300 -14.06 13.52 -15.28
CA PHE A 300 -14.63 12.26 -15.79
C PHE A 300 -14.16 11.08 -14.92
N ILE A 301 -14.91 9.98 -14.89
CA ILE A 301 -14.58 8.78 -14.12
C ILE A 301 -13.87 7.78 -15.03
N ILE A 302 -12.84 7.12 -14.49
CA ILE A 302 -12.08 6.04 -15.13
C ILE A 302 -12.19 4.81 -14.24
N SER A 303 -12.70 3.71 -14.78
CA SER A 303 -12.74 2.42 -14.07
C SER A 303 -11.55 1.57 -14.49
N LEU A 304 -10.73 1.15 -13.51
CA LEU A 304 -9.51 0.36 -13.74
C LEU A 304 -9.41 -0.79 -12.75
N ASP A 305 -8.89 -1.91 -13.23
CA ASP A 305 -8.49 -3.02 -12.37
C ASP A 305 -7.09 -2.77 -11.78
N LEU A 306 -6.14 -2.41 -12.61
CA LEU A 306 -4.80 -1.99 -12.20
C LEU A 306 -4.57 -0.53 -12.58
N VAL A 307 -4.13 0.26 -11.62
CA VAL A 307 -3.79 1.68 -11.83
C VAL A 307 -2.31 1.76 -12.20
N ARG A 308 -2.04 2.00 -13.47
CA ARG A 308 -0.68 2.13 -14.02
C ARG A 308 -0.54 3.41 -14.83
N ASN A 309 0.66 3.93 -14.92
CA ASN A 309 0.94 5.15 -15.70
C ASN A 309 0.63 4.96 -17.18
N GLU A 310 0.93 3.78 -17.74
CA GLU A 310 0.69 3.42 -19.15
C GLU A 310 -0.78 3.54 -19.54
N GLU A 311 -1.70 3.25 -18.60
CA GLU A 311 -3.14 3.42 -18.79
C GLU A 311 -3.55 4.89 -18.66
N LEU A 312 -3.04 5.57 -17.63
CA LEU A 312 -3.45 6.93 -17.31
C LEU A 312 -3.01 7.95 -18.37
N VAL A 313 -1.84 7.79 -18.99
CA VAL A 313 -1.34 8.74 -19.99
C VAL A 313 -2.24 8.88 -21.21
N ASN A 314 -3.09 7.89 -21.48
CA ASN A 314 -4.03 7.88 -22.61
C ASN A 314 -5.26 8.76 -22.38
N PHE A 315 -5.51 9.20 -21.15
CA PHE A 315 -6.67 10.05 -20.84
C PHE A 315 -6.26 11.53 -20.79
N PRO A 316 -7.16 12.45 -21.21
CA PRO A 316 -6.87 13.88 -21.29
C PRO A 316 -7.01 14.59 -19.93
N ALA A 317 -6.55 13.99 -18.83
CA ALA A 317 -6.56 14.60 -17.51
C ALA A 317 -5.22 15.30 -17.22
N GLU A 318 -5.26 16.39 -16.49
CA GLU A 318 -4.08 17.08 -15.95
C GLU A 318 -3.71 16.54 -14.58
N VAL A 319 -4.72 16.08 -13.83
CA VAL A 319 -4.60 15.50 -12.48
C VAL A 319 -5.56 14.33 -12.36
N TYR A 320 -5.16 13.31 -11.61
CA TYR A 320 -6.01 12.18 -11.26
C TYR A 320 -6.40 12.21 -9.80
N VAL A 321 -7.67 11.95 -9.50
CA VAL A 321 -8.18 11.75 -8.13
C VAL A 321 -8.33 10.26 -7.88
N ASN A 322 -7.52 9.72 -7.00
CA ASN A 322 -7.58 8.31 -6.63
C ASN A 322 -8.70 8.07 -5.61
N THR A 323 -9.71 7.30 -5.99
CA THR A 323 -10.71 6.74 -5.09
C THR A 323 -10.62 5.21 -4.98
N ALA A 324 -9.52 4.64 -5.47
CA ALA A 324 -9.17 3.22 -5.31
C ALA A 324 -8.32 2.99 -4.04
N CYS A 325 -7.33 2.11 -4.13
CA CYS A 325 -6.43 1.83 -3.01
C CYS A 325 -5.53 3.03 -2.67
N PRO A 326 -5.42 3.45 -1.40
CA PRO A 326 -4.51 4.52 -0.97
C PRO A 326 -3.05 4.29 -1.34
N ARG A 327 -2.63 3.03 -1.48
CA ARG A 327 -1.28 2.66 -1.91
C ARG A 327 -0.86 3.37 -3.20
N VAL A 328 -1.78 3.53 -4.15
CA VAL A 328 -1.53 4.20 -5.44
C VAL A 328 -0.95 5.61 -5.26
N THR A 329 -1.42 6.36 -4.28
CA THR A 329 -0.95 7.72 -4.00
C THR A 329 0.26 7.79 -3.08
N ILE A 330 0.57 6.71 -2.36
CA ILE A 330 1.65 6.69 -1.37
C ILE A 330 2.89 6.00 -1.93
N GLU A 331 2.74 4.80 -2.44
CA GLU A 331 3.84 3.95 -2.88
C GLU A 331 4.17 4.16 -4.36
N ASP A 332 3.14 4.25 -5.19
CA ASP A 332 3.31 4.32 -6.64
C ASP A 332 3.39 5.76 -7.18
N TYR A 333 3.23 6.79 -6.31
CA TYR A 333 3.09 8.18 -6.75
C TYR A 333 4.25 8.66 -7.65
N GLY A 334 5.46 8.19 -7.43
CA GLY A 334 6.64 8.55 -8.22
C GLY A 334 6.70 7.87 -9.59
N THR A 335 5.79 6.95 -9.91
CA THR A 335 5.72 6.27 -11.20
C THR A 335 4.82 6.98 -12.20
N PHE A 336 3.97 7.89 -11.74
CA PHE A 336 3.00 8.60 -12.58
C PHE A 336 3.61 9.86 -13.18
N SER A 337 3.34 10.08 -14.46
CA SER A 337 3.75 11.27 -15.21
C SER A 337 2.91 12.51 -14.88
N ARG A 338 1.74 12.33 -14.30
CA ARG A 338 0.82 13.38 -13.85
C ARG A 338 0.45 13.19 -12.39
N PRO A 339 0.14 14.26 -11.63
CA PRO A 339 -0.22 14.14 -10.22
C PRO A 339 -1.42 13.20 -10.02
N VAL A 340 -1.28 12.26 -9.09
CA VAL A 340 -2.37 11.43 -8.57
C VAL A 340 -2.59 11.84 -7.13
N ILE A 341 -3.76 12.41 -6.81
CA ILE A 341 -4.13 12.91 -5.50
C ILE A 341 -5.23 12.07 -4.86
N THR A 342 -5.33 12.07 -3.53
CA THR A 342 -6.44 11.45 -2.80
C THR A 342 -7.69 12.34 -2.84
N PHE A 343 -8.84 11.79 -2.41
CA PHE A 343 -10.07 12.56 -2.25
C PHE A 343 -9.91 13.70 -1.22
N TYR A 344 -9.19 13.46 -0.13
CA TYR A 344 -8.95 14.49 0.88
C TYR A 344 -8.03 15.60 0.38
N GLU A 345 -7.04 15.26 -0.43
CA GLU A 345 -6.16 16.22 -1.10
C GLU A 345 -6.91 17.04 -2.16
N LEU A 346 -7.89 16.43 -2.85
CA LEU A 346 -8.80 17.17 -3.72
C LEU A 346 -9.56 18.25 -2.94
N GLN A 347 -10.09 17.90 -1.77
CA GLN A 347 -10.79 18.88 -0.93
C GLN A 347 -9.87 20.04 -0.49
N MET A 348 -8.58 19.75 -0.24
CA MET A 348 -7.59 20.80 0.06
C MET A 348 -7.28 21.64 -1.19
N ALA A 349 -7.14 21.03 -2.37
CA ALA A 349 -6.91 21.73 -3.64
C ALA A 349 -8.06 22.68 -4.00
N LEU A 350 -9.29 22.28 -3.70
CA LEU A 350 -10.50 23.11 -3.90
C LEU A 350 -10.76 24.13 -2.78
N GLY A 351 -9.90 24.21 -1.76
CA GLY A 351 -10.07 25.13 -0.63
C GLY A 351 -11.23 24.76 0.32
N LEU A 352 -11.74 23.52 0.23
CA LEU A 352 -12.82 23.03 1.08
C LEU A 352 -12.30 22.52 2.44
N LYS A 353 -11.03 22.20 2.53
CA LYS A 353 -10.33 21.81 3.76
C LYS A 353 -9.04 22.59 3.91
N ASN A 354 -8.68 22.85 5.19
CA ASN A 354 -7.43 23.53 5.51
C ASN A 354 -6.23 22.60 5.23
N LYS A 355 -5.16 23.18 4.67
CA LYS A 355 -3.89 22.51 4.40
C LYS A 355 -3.01 22.35 5.65
N SER A 356 -3.40 22.87 6.83
CA SER A 356 -2.58 22.84 8.05
C SER A 356 -2.32 21.44 8.60
N ARG A 357 -3.22 20.48 8.32
CA ARG A 357 -3.06 19.09 8.73
C ARG A 357 -3.40 18.16 7.56
N TYR A 358 -2.46 17.30 7.20
CA TYR A 358 -2.67 16.29 6.17
C TYR A 358 -3.66 15.23 6.68
N ILE A 359 -4.55 14.78 5.79
CA ILE A 359 -5.51 13.71 6.09
C ILE A 359 -5.10 12.48 5.30
N PHE A 360 -4.67 11.44 6.02
CA PHE A 360 -4.35 10.15 5.44
C PHE A 360 -5.62 9.49 4.92
N ASP A 361 -5.57 8.99 3.68
CA ASP A 361 -6.70 8.31 3.06
C ASP A 361 -6.78 6.86 3.57
N GLU A 362 -7.78 6.57 4.39
CA GLU A 362 -8.08 5.22 4.88
C GLU A 362 -9.34 4.68 4.19
N ILE A 363 -9.41 3.38 4.01
CA ILE A 363 -10.65 2.72 3.64
C ILE A 363 -11.37 2.37 4.95
N VAL A 364 -12.34 3.19 5.30
CA VAL A 364 -13.24 2.99 6.44
C VAL A 364 -14.56 2.37 5.98
N MET A 365 -15.37 1.86 6.90
CA MET A 365 -16.68 1.32 6.56
C MET A 365 -17.59 2.38 5.92
N THR A 366 -18.39 1.96 4.96
CA THR A 366 -19.25 2.82 4.11
C THR A 366 -20.26 3.66 4.87
N ASP A 367 -20.58 3.31 6.11
CA ASP A 367 -21.57 4.00 6.94
C ASP A 367 -21.10 5.38 7.44
N GLU A 368 -19.78 5.63 7.46
CA GLU A 368 -19.22 6.93 7.84
C GLU A 368 -19.17 7.94 6.68
N ILE A 369 -19.21 7.47 5.44
CA ILE A 369 -19.16 8.35 4.24
C ILE A 369 -20.51 9.08 4.04
N GLY A 370 -21.60 8.50 4.50
CA GLY A 370 -22.95 9.12 4.43
C GLY A 370 -23.14 10.35 5.32
N SER A 371 -22.23 10.60 6.28
CA SER A 371 -22.30 11.73 7.22
C SER A 371 -21.48 12.96 6.84
N VAL A 372 -20.92 13.03 5.63
CA VAL A 372 -20.34 14.28 5.13
C VAL A 372 -21.49 15.24 4.79
N SER A 373 -22.02 15.88 5.85
CA SER A 373 -23.01 16.94 5.70
C SER A 373 -22.34 18.14 5.01
N PHE A 374 -22.73 18.39 3.78
CA PHE A 374 -22.37 19.62 3.07
C PHE A 374 -23.03 20.80 3.79
N ARG A 375 -22.29 21.55 4.59
CA ARG A 375 -22.74 22.90 4.95
C ARG A 375 -22.74 23.71 3.66
N LYS A 376 -23.94 24.02 3.17
CA LYS A 376 -24.12 25.06 2.14
C LYS A 376 -23.38 26.31 2.64
N ARG A 377 -22.47 26.84 1.80
CA ARG A 377 -21.92 28.19 2.04
C ARG A 377 -23.09 29.16 2.14
N ASP A 378 -23.22 29.81 3.27
CA ASP A 378 -24.04 31.01 3.36
C ASP A 378 -23.52 32.00 2.30
N LYS A 379 -24.33 32.21 1.28
CA LYS A 379 -24.14 33.32 0.35
C LYS A 379 -24.60 34.59 1.06
N SER A 380 -23.78 35.14 1.93
CA SER A 380 -23.93 36.54 2.34
C SER A 380 -23.63 37.38 1.11
N PRO A 381 -24.53 38.30 0.70
CA PRO A 381 -24.24 39.18 -0.41
C PRO A 381 -23.11 40.13 0.01
N VAL A 382 -22.04 40.16 -0.77
CA VAL A 382 -21.05 41.23 -0.67
C VAL A 382 -21.71 42.44 -1.26
N ASN A 383 -22.10 43.41 -0.39
CA ASN A 383 -22.47 44.73 -0.82
C ASN A 383 -21.20 45.45 -1.33
N TYR A 384 -21.33 45.99 -2.55
CA TYR A 384 -20.35 46.83 -3.21
C TYR A 384 -20.22 48.18 -2.45
#